data_402c5f26da6bb09e9b7487b34884b111
#
_entry.id   402c5f26da6bb09e9b7487b34884b111
#
_cell.length_a   1.000
_cell.length_b   1.000
_cell.length_c   1.000
_cell.angle_alpha   90.00
_cell.angle_beta   90.00
_cell.angle_gamma   90.00
#
_symmetry.space_group_name_H-M   'P 1'
#
loop_
_entity.id
_entity.type
_entity.pdbx_description
1 polymer ?
#
loop_
_entity_poly.entity_id
_entity_poly.type
_entity_poly.pdbx_seq_one_letter_code
_entity_poly.pdbx_strand_id
1 'polypeptide(L)'
;MMGSTAITPENFEAEVANAGKPVLVDFWAPWCGPCRQIAPALEELSEELGDQVTIAKLNTDDHPELASQFGIRGIPTMILFKDGKPAATKVGAQPKSMIKDWLVGELAGDVRQQG
;
A
#
# COMPACT_ATOMS: atom_id res chain seq x y z
N MET A 1 9.53 3.30 -15.92
CA MET A 1 9.85 2.37 -15.05
C MET A 1 8.81 2.19 -14.02
N MET A 2 8.64 1.10 -13.53
CA MET A 2 7.64 0.88 -12.67
C MET A 2 7.99 1.31 -11.38
N GLY A 3 7.08 1.82 -10.66
CA GLY A 3 7.35 2.32 -9.37
C GLY A 3 6.94 1.42 -8.23
N SER A 4 6.04 0.46 -8.47
CA SER A 4 5.57 -0.38 -7.37
C SER A 4 6.44 -1.63 -7.21
N THR A 5 6.51 -2.12 -5.98
CA THR A 5 7.32 -3.29 -5.63
C THR A 5 6.38 -4.45 -5.34
N ALA A 6 6.67 -5.62 -5.90
CA ALA A 6 5.88 -6.81 -5.62
C ALA A 6 6.31 -7.42 -4.29
N ILE A 7 5.34 -7.66 -3.41
CA ILE A 7 5.61 -8.21 -2.07
C ILE A 7 5.30 -9.70 -2.06
N THR A 8 6.20 -10.45 -1.48
CA THR A 8 6.07 -11.89 -1.29
C THR A 8 6.42 -12.20 0.16
N PRO A 9 6.11 -13.42 0.65
CA PRO A 9 6.56 -13.79 2.00
C PRO A 9 8.08 -13.71 2.16
N GLU A 10 8.82 -13.95 1.07
CA GLU A 10 10.28 -13.93 1.14
C GLU A 10 10.85 -12.54 1.29
N ASN A 11 10.19 -11.52 0.73
CA ASN A 11 10.75 -10.17 0.79
C ASN A 11 10.00 -9.24 1.74
N PHE A 12 8.94 -9.74 2.40
CA PHE A 12 8.11 -8.88 3.25
C PHE A 12 8.94 -8.18 4.33
N GLU A 13 9.82 -8.92 4.98
CA GLU A 13 10.59 -8.34 6.07
C GLU A 13 11.48 -7.20 5.57
N ALA A 14 12.20 -7.44 4.49
CA ALA A 14 13.09 -6.42 3.96
C ALA A 14 12.34 -5.24 3.38
N GLU A 15 11.25 -5.50 2.64
CA GLU A 15 10.58 -4.45 1.89
C GLU A 15 9.56 -3.68 2.72
N VAL A 16 9.01 -4.28 3.76
CA VAL A 16 7.97 -3.65 4.56
C VAL A 16 8.42 -3.45 6.00
N ALA A 17 8.81 -4.52 6.69
CA ALA A 17 9.11 -4.42 8.11
C ALA A 17 10.35 -3.57 8.38
N ASN A 18 11.38 -3.71 7.55
CA ASN A 18 12.64 -3.01 7.74
C ASN A 18 12.93 -2.03 6.62
N ALA A 19 11.89 -1.43 6.06
CA ALA A 19 12.03 -0.61 4.86
C ALA A 19 12.73 0.72 5.08
N GLY A 20 12.70 1.24 6.30
CA GLY A 20 13.33 2.53 6.58
C GLY A 20 12.47 3.72 6.26
N LYS A 21 11.33 3.54 5.57
CA LYS A 21 10.36 4.60 5.35
C LYS A 21 8.99 3.95 5.20
N PRO A 22 7.92 4.73 5.26
CA PRO A 22 6.57 4.14 5.17
C PRO A 22 6.36 3.39 3.86
N VAL A 23 5.56 2.34 3.92
CA VAL A 23 5.26 1.51 2.75
C VAL A 23 3.75 1.34 2.66
N LEU A 24 3.19 1.68 1.51
CA LEU A 24 1.78 1.43 1.23
C LEU A 24 1.69 0.11 0.47
N VAL A 25 0.99 -0.86 1.05
CA VAL A 25 0.82 -2.16 0.39
C VAL A 25 -0.61 -2.27 -0.12
N ASP A 26 -0.74 -2.48 -1.42
CA ASP A 26 -2.02 -2.70 -2.10
C ASP A 26 -2.27 -4.19 -2.22
N PHE A 27 -3.26 -4.69 -1.50
CA PHE A 27 -3.67 -6.10 -1.58
C PHE A 27 -4.67 -6.22 -2.73
N TRP A 28 -4.32 -7.02 -3.73
CA TRP A 28 -5.06 -7.07 -4.99
C TRP A 28 -5.12 -8.49 -5.54
N ALA A 29 -5.87 -8.69 -6.62
CA ALA A 29 -5.88 -9.96 -7.35
C ALA A 29 -6.12 -9.66 -8.83
N PRO A 30 -5.61 -10.52 -9.73
CA PRO A 30 -5.73 -10.27 -11.18
C PRO A 30 -7.17 -10.22 -11.68
N TRP A 31 -8.08 -10.96 -11.04
CA TRP A 31 -9.48 -11.00 -11.46
C TRP A 31 -10.31 -9.83 -10.93
N CYS A 32 -9.73 -9.01 -10.11
CA CYS A 32 -10.45 -7.95 -9.41
C CYS A 32 -10.51 -6.69 -10.28
N GLY A 33 -11.69 -6.36 -10.80
CA GLY A 33 -11.86 -5.19 -11.64
C GLY A 33 -11.49 -3.88 -10.96
N PRO A 34 -12.03 -3.62 -9.75
CA PRO A 34 -11.66 -2.39 -9.03
C PRO A 34 -10.17 -2.30 -8.74
N CYS A 35 -9.50 -3.44 -8.49
CA CYS A 35 -8.05 -3.43 -8.29
C CYS A 35 -7.34 -2.94 -9.54
N ARG A 36 -7.79 -3.40 -10.71
CA ARG A 36 -7.18 -2.98 -11.97
C ARG A 36 -7.46 -1.52 -12.27
N GLN A 37 -8.60 -1.00 -11.80
CA GLN A 37 -8.92 0.40 -12.00
C GLN A 37 -7.94 1.33 -11.30
N ILE A 38 -7.48 0.97 -10.09
CA ILE A 38 -6.58 1.86 -9.36
C ILE A 38 -5.12 1.59 -9.66
N ALA A 39 -4.79 0.53 -10.38
CA ALA A 39 -3.39 0.19 -10.64
C ALA A 39 -2.61 1.33 -11.31
N PRO A 40 -3.13 1.98 -12.36
CA PRO A 40 -2.38 3.11 -12.95
C PRO A 40 -2.17 4.25 -11.98
N ALA A 41 -3.18 4.55 -11.15
CA ALA A 41 -3.04 5.62 -10.16
C ALA A 41 -1.93 5.31 -9.17
N LEU A 42 -1.83 4.06 -8.73
CA LEU A 42 -0.79 3.68 -7.78
C LEU A 42 0.60 3.77 -8.40
N GLU A 43 0.73 3.42 -9.70
CA GLU A 43 2.02 3.58 -10.36
C GLU A 43 2.41 5.05 -10.46
N GLU A 44 1.45 5.92 -10.78
CA GLU A 44 1.72 7.34 -10.83
C GLU A 44 2.10 7.88 -9.46
N LEU A 45 1.39 7.45 -8.41
CA LEU A 45 1.70 7.90 -7.05
C LEU A 45 3.06 7.40 -6.60
N SER A 46 3.49 6.22 -7.05
CA SER A 46 4.81 5.71 -6.70
C SER A 46 5.91 6.62 -7.23
N GLU A 47 5.66 7.29 -8.36
CA GLU A 47 6.63 8.22 -8.90
C GLU A 47 6.51 9.59 -8.23
N GLU A 48 5.28 10.04 -7.98
CA GLU A 48 5.07 11.35 -7.38
C GLU A 48 5.53 11.42 -5.94
N LEU A 49 5.33 10.35 -5.18
CA LEU A 49 5.59 10.35 -3.74
C LEU A 49 6.71 9.41 -3.35
N GLY A 50 7.52 8.98 -4.32
CA GLY A 50 8.54 7.96 -4.07
C GLY A 50 9.57 8.34 -3.01
N ASP A 51 9.79 9.66 -2.79
CA ASP A 51 10.70 10.11 -1.75
C ASP A 51 10.13 9.93 -0.35
N GLN A 52 8.82 9.86 -0.24
CA GLN A 52 8.13 9.85 1.06
C GLN A 52 7.58 8.49 1.42
N VAL A 53 7.21 7.68 0.45
CA VAL A 53 6.55 6.40 0.69
C VAL A 53 6.89 5.45 -0.45
N THR A 54 7.07 4.18 -0.11
CA THR A 54 7.21 3.14 -1.11
C THR A 54 5.82 2.57 -1.40
N ILE A 55 5.46 2.45 -2.67
CA ILE A 55 4.20 1.79 -3.06
C ILE A 55 4.52 0.36 -3.42
N ALA A 56 3.83 -0.58 -2.80
CA ALA A 56 4.05 -2.00 -3.01
C ALA A 56 2.72 -2.70 -3.28
N LYS A 57 2.78 -3.88 -3.89
CA LYS A 57 1.59 -4.63 -4.26
C LYS A 57 1.74 -6.08 -3.81
N LEU A 58 0.68 -6.64 -3.25
CA LEU A 58 0.67 -8.02 -2.80
C LEU A 58 -0.50 -8.74 -3.45
N ASN A 59 -0.19 -9.74 -4.26
CA ASN A 59 -1.20 -10.54 -4.95
C ASN A 59 -1.78 -11.55 -3.97
N THR A 60 -3.05 -11.39 -3.61
CA THR A 60 -3.66 -12.23 -2.60
C THR A 60 -3.91 -13.65 -3.09
N ASP A 61 -4.00 -13.86 -4.40
CA ASP A 61 -4.13 -15.21 -4.95
C ASP A 61 -2.85 -16.00 -4.74
N ASP A 62 -1.71 -15.33 -4.93
CA ASP A 62 -0.41 -16.00 -4.78
C ASP A 62 -0.03 -16.19 -3.32
N HIS A 63 -0.47 -15.29 -2.45
CA HIS A 63 -0.01 -15.28 -1.06
C HIS A 63 -1.19 -15.08 -0.10
N PRO A 64 -2.13 -16.04 -0.09
CA PRO A 64 -3.32 -15.90 0.75
C PRO A 64 -3.00 -15.87 2.24
N GLU A 65 -1.91 -16.48 2.66
CA GLU A 65 -1.58 -16.46 4.07
C GLU A 65 -1.17 -15.08 4.56
N LEU A 66 -0.49 -14.30 3.72
CA LEU A 66 -0.17 -12.92 4.10
C LEU A 66 -1.44 -12.08 4.16
N ALA A 67 -2.34 -12.25 3.20
CA ALA A 67 -3.60 -11.52 3.21
C ALA A 67 -4.39 -11.84 4.48
N SER A 68 -4.43 -13.11 4.84
CA SER A 68 -5.13 -13.55 6.04
C SER A 68 -4.50 -12.97 7.30
N GLN A 69 -3.17 -12.92 7.33
CA GLN A 69 -2.45 -12.39 8.48
C GLN A 69 -2.86 -10.96 8.79
N PHE A 70 -3.14 -10.17 7.77
CA PHE A 70 -3.53 -8.77 7.95
C PHE A 70 -5.03 -8.56 7.91
N GLY A 71 -5.81 -9.64 7.96
CA GLY A 71 -7.26 -9.54 8.06
C GLY A 71 -7.94 -8.99 6.82
N ILE A 72 -7.37 -9.23 5.65
CA ILE A 72 -7.92 -8.70 4.41
C ILE A 72 -9.20 -9.46 4.07
N ARG A 73 -10.32 -8.74 3.96
CA ARG A 73 -11.60 -9.35 3.63
C ARG A 73 -12.12 -8.95 2.27
N GLY A 74 -11.76 -7.77 1.81
CA GLY A 74 -12.16 -7.29 0.50
C GLY A 74 -10.98 -6.66 -0.19
N ILE A 75 -11.00 -6.65 -1.51
CA ILE A 75 -9.93 -6.06 -2.28
C ILE A 75 -10.52 -5.10 -3.30
N PRO A 76 -9.79 -4.03 -3.65
CA PRO A 76 -8.47 -3.71 -3.11
C PRO A 76 -8.54 -3.19 -1.68
N THR A 77 -7.53 -3.52 -0.90
CA THR A 77 -7.32 -2.92 0.40
C THR A 77 -5.90 -2.40 0.44
N MET A 78 -5.73 -1.17 0.87
CA MET A 78 -4.42 -0.56 0.98
C MET A 78 -4.11 -0.35 2.46
N ILE A 79 -2.96 -0.86 2.89
CA ILE A 79 -2.50 -0.66 4.26
C ILE A 79 -1.21 0.13 4.22
N LEU A 80 -1.17 1.24 4.95
CA LEU A 80 0.05 2.01 5.11
C LEU A 80 0.78 1.48 6.34
N PHE A 81 2.01 1.02 6.11
CA PHE A 81 2.87 0.53 7.18
C PHE A 81 3.85 1.60 7.57
N LYS A 82 4.00 1.84 8.87
CA LYS A 82 5.03 2.73 9.41
C LYS A 82 5.83 1.94 10.42
N ASP A 83 7.15 1.93 10.25
CA ASP A 83 8.03 1.17 11.12
C ASP A 83 7.64 -0.29 11.18
N GLY A 84 7.19 -0.82 10.04
CA GLY A 84 6.83 -2.22 9.93
C GLY A 84 5.47 -2.60 10.47
N LYS A 85 4.67 -1.63 10.92
CA LYS A 85 3.37 -1.90 11.52
C LYS A 85 2.26 -1.21 10.75
N PRO A 86 1.07 -1.84 10.65
CA PRO A 86 -0.06 -1.16 10.02
C PRO A 86 -0.41 0.11 10.77
N ALA A 87 -0.47 1.22 10.03
CA ALA A 87 -0.79 2.52 10.61
C ALA A 87 -2.14 3.04 10.13
N ALA A 88 -2.53 2.74 8.89
CA ALA A 88 -3.80 3.20 8.33
C ALA A 88 -4.25 2.26 7.24
N THR A 89 -5.55 2.14 7.05
CA THR A 89 -6.12 1.22 6.07
C THR A 89 -7.19 1.93 5.26
N LYS A 90 -7.21 1.68 3.95
CA LYS A 90 -8.25 2.19 3.09
C LYS A 90 -8.76 1.05 2.21
N VAL A 91 -10.06 0.82 2.25
CA VAL A 91 -10.69 -0.28 1.53
C VAL A 91 -11.44 0.26 0.32
N GLY A 92 -11.32 -0.44 -0.80
CA GLY A 92 -12.08 -0.12 -2.00
C GLY A 92 -11.32 0.76 -2.97
N ALA A 93 -11.81 0.79 -4.21
CA ALA A 93 -11.20 1.60 -5.25
C ALA A 93 -11.66 3.04 -5.10
N GLN A 94 -10.70 3.95 -5.12
CA GLN A 94 -10.94 5.37 -4.98
C GLN A 94 -10.28 6.08 -6.15
N PRO A 95 -10.75 7.27 -6.55
CA PRO A 95 -10.02 8.06 -7.52
C PRO A 95 -8.62 8.41 -7.02
N LYS A 96 -7.70 8.60 -7.95
CA LYS A 96 -6.31 8.90 -7.61
C LYS A 96 -6.20 10.07 -6.62
N SER A 97 -6.96 11.13 -6.84
CA SER A 97 -6.87 12.31 -5.97
C SER A 97 -7.23 11.99 -4.54
N MET A 98 -8.21 11.11 -4.34
CA MET A 98 -8.62 10.73 -2.99
C MET A 98 -7.58 9.84 -2.33
N ILE A 99 -6.99 8.93 -3.09
CA ILE A 99 -5.93 8.10 -2.54
C ILE A 99 -4.75 8.97 -2.15
N LYS A 100 -4.38 9.92 -3.03
CA LYS A 100 -3.27 10.81 -2.76
C LYS A 100 -3.51 11.67 -1.53
N ASP A 101 -4.70 12.27 -1.42
CA ASP A 101 -5.02 13.11 -0.28
C ASP A 101 -4.97 12.33 1.03
N TRP A 102 -5.54 11.13 1.02
CA TRP A 102 -5.51 10.27 2.19
C TRP A 102 -4.07 9.93 2.57
N LEU A 103 -3.29 9.53 1.59
CA LEU A 103 -1.93 9.09 1.84
C LEU A 103 -1.05 10.23 2.34
N VAL A 104 -1.14 11.39 1.70
CA VAL A 104 -0.37 12.56 2.12
C VAL A 104 -0.77 12.95 3.54
N GLY A 105 -2.06 12.91 3.84
CA GLY A 105 -2.54 13.22 5.18
C GLY A 105 -1.99 12.25 6.23
N GLU A 106 -1.95 10.95 5.90
CA GLU A 106 -1.43 9.97 6.85
C GLU A 106 0.08 10.12 7.03
N LEU A 107 0.80 10.44 5.96
CA LEU A 107 2.23 10.65 6.06
C LEU A 107 2.55 11.88 6.92
N ALA A 108 1.72 12.90 6.86
CA ALA A 108 1.90 14.10 7.67
C ALA A 108 1.36 13.93 9.10
N GLY A 109 0.59 12.86 9.35
CA GLY A 109 -0.07 12.68 10.63
C GLY A 109 0.89 12.62 11.81
N ASP A 110 2.06 12.05 11.60
CA ASP A 110 3.05 11.96 12.67
C ASP A 110 3.49 13.34 13.14
N VAL A 111 3.67 14.25 12.19
CA VAL A 111 4.05 15.62 12.52
C VAL A 111 2.96 16.30 13.30
N ARG A 112 1.70 16.15 12.85
CA ARG A 112 0.58 16.76 13.53
C ARG A 112 0.39 16.23 14.93
N GLN A 113 0.66 14.95 15.13
CA GLN A 113 0.47 14.37 16.46
C GLN A 113 1.49 14.86 17.46
N GLN A 114 2.61 15.33 16.98
CA GLN A 114 3.66 15.83 17.85
C GLN A 114 3.45 17.29 18.20
N GLY A 115 2.66 17.98 17.44
CA GLY A 115 2.35 19.37 17.70
C GLY A 115 1.25 19.53 18.71
#